data_140964aed02e11f5de751bdb8ddcc0b9
#
_entry.id   140964aed02e11f5de751bdb8ddcc0b9
#
_cell.length_a   1.000
_cell.length_b   1.000
_cell.length_c   1.000
_cell.angle_alpha   90.00
_cell.angle_beta   90.00
_cell.angle_gamma   90.00
#
_symmetry.space_group_name_H-M   'P 1'
#
loop_
_entity.id
_entity.type
_entity.pdbx_description
1 polymer ?
#
loop_
_entity_poly.entity_id
_entity_poly.type
_entity_poly.pdbx_seq_one_letter_code
_entity_poly.pdbx_strand_id
1 'polypeptide(L)'
;MVSKPYTAFLSVHVQGKGFPILCLHGHPGLGRSMSVFTKHLSQRFQTIAPDLRGYGNSRTQQDFSMTDHLIDLEVLLDRLQIDRCLVLGWSLGGILAMELALRLPERVSGLVLIATAARPRGSHPPISWEDNFYTGLASILNRLQPGWQWNIETFGKRSLYRYLIQQHTPTAYQYLALEAMSAYLQTSAAATRALNTALAAGYNRLADLTQIQCPCLVLAGEADRHITAESSRETAQHLNDCQWQCYPNTAHLFPWEIPDQVLSDIDRWIELHPQVVT
;
A
#
# COMPACT_ATOMS: atom_id res chain seq x y z
N MET A 1 -33.45 13.51 -3.57
CA MET A 1 -33.05 12.78 -2.36
C MET A 1 -31.62 12.33 -2.54
N VAL A 2 -30.65 12.94 -1.87
CA VAL A 2 -29.26 12.46 -1.86
C VAL A 2 -29.30 11.21 -0.99
N SER A 3 -29.13 10.02 -1.58
CA SER A 3 -28.99 8.77 -0.83
C SER A 3 -27.80 8.94 0.12
N LYS A 4 -28.01 8.68 1.42
CA LYS A 4 -26.89 8.61 2.37
C LYS A 4 -25.85 7.63 1.79
N PRO A 5 -24.55 8.00 1.75
CA PRO A 5 -23.53 7.09 1.26
C PRO A 5 -23.59 5.80 2.09
N TYR A 6 -23.63 4.67 1.40
CA TYR A 6 -23.56 3.35 2.04
C TYR A 6 -22.16 3.20 2.63
N THR A 7 -22.07 3.20 3.96
CA THR A 7 -20.82 2.95 4.67
C THR A 7 -20.60 1.45 4.81
N ALA A 8 -19.47 0.94 4.32
CA ALA A 8 -19.12 -0.46 4.49
C ALA A 8 -18.45 -0.67 5.86
N PHE A 9 -18.90 -1.69 6.59
CA PHE A 9 -18.17 -2.15 7.76
C PHE A 9 -16.91 -2.90 7.29
N LEU A 10 -15.76 -2.25 7.42
CA LEU A 10 -14.49 -2.87 7.03
C LEU A 10 -14.10 -3.99 8.00
N SER A 11 -13.68 -5.12 7.45
CA SER A 11 -12.95 -6.17 8.18
C SER A 11 -11.57 -5.64 8.53
N VAL A 12 -11.10 -5.86 9.75
CA VAL A 12 -9.89 -5.22 10.28
C VAL A 12 -9.05 -6.22 11.05
N HIS A 13 -7.75 -6.20 10.79
CA HIS A 13 -6.75 -6.89 11.61
C HIS A 13 -6.11 -5.88 12.58
N VAL A 14 -6.30 -6.09 13.88
CA VAL A 14 -5.70 -5.24 14.93
C VAL A 14 -4.68 -6.05 15.70
N GLN A 15 -3.48 -5.52 15.88
CA GLN A 15 -2.38 -6.17 16.61
C GLN A 15 -1.64 -5.14 17.46
N GLY A 16 -1.06 -5.61 18.60
CA GLY A 16 -0.30 -4.74 19.50
C GLY A 16 -1.16 -3.83 20.35
N LYS A 17 -0.50 -2.89 21.03
CA LYS A 17 -1.10 -1.88 21.91
C LYS A 17 -0.27 -0.60 21.84
N GLY A 18 -0.83 0.54 22.25
CA GLY A 18 -0.16 1.84 22.24
C GLY A 18 -0.73 2.76 21.17
N PHE A 19 0.05 3.71 20.69
CA PHE A 19 -0.40 4.68 19.69
C PHE A 19 -0.83 3.97 18.41
N PRO A 20 -1.98 4.36 17.80
CA PRO A 20 -2.51 3.67 16.64
C PRO A 20 -1.76 4.02 15.34
N ILE A 21 -1.43 2.97 14.57
CA ILE A 21 -0.88 3.07 13.21
C ILE A 21 -1.87 2.42 12.25
N LEU A 22 -2.46 3.21 11.37
CA LEU A 22 -3.36 2.74 10.31
C LEU A 22 -2.52 2.29 9.11
N CYS A 23 -2.57 0.99 8.78
CA CYS A 23 -1.78 0.36 7.72
C CYS A 23 -2.66 0.06 6.51
N LEU A 24 -2.53 0.82 5.44
CA LEU A 24 -3.36 0.74 4.23
C LEU A 24 -2.66 -0.03 3.11
N HIS A 25 -3.29 -1.10 2.63
CA HIS A 25 -2.74 -1.97 1.59
C HIS A 25 -2.89 -1.39 0.18
N GLY A 26 -2.11 -1.93 -0.76
CA GLY A 26 -2.15 -1.61 -2.20
C GLY A 26 -3.25 -2.34 -2.98
N HIS A 27 -3.17 -2.28 -4.31
CA HIS A 27 -4.06 -2.97 -5.24
C HIS A 27 -3.26 -3.92 -6.17
N PRO A 28 -3.63 -5.22 -6.24
CA PRO A 28 -4.53 -5.93 -5.33
C PRO A 28 -3.89 -6.17 -3.96
N GLY A 29 -4.67 -6.11 -2.88
CA GLY A 29 -4.15 -6.26 -1.52
C GLY A 29 -5.22 -6.65 -0.51
N LEU A 30 -4.77 -6.91 0.71
CA LEU A 30 -5.58 -7.24 1.89
C LEU A 30 -4.95 -6.59 3.12
N GLY A 31 -5.70 -6.40 4.20
CA GLY A 31 -5.13 -5.91 5.45
C GLY A 31 -3.94 -6.78 5.92
N ARG A 32 -4.03 -8.10 5.80
CA ARG A 32 -2.93 -9.01 6.15
C ARG A 32 -1.72 -8.92 5.21
N SER A 33 -1.86 -8.39 3.98
CA SER A 33 -0.72 -8.14 3.10
C SER A 33 0.25 -7.12 3.70
N MET A 34 -0.23 -6.31 4.66
CA MET A 34 0.60 -5.39 5.43
C MET A 34 1.41 -6.06 6.55
N SER A 35 1.42 -7.41 6.61
CA SER A 35 2.06 -8.18 7.69
C SER A 35 3.55 -7.92 7.87
N VAL A 36 4.27 -7.51 6.82
CA VAL A 36 5.68 -7.09 6.92
C VAL A 36 5.83 -5.91 7.88
N PHE A 37 4.89 -4.96 7.86
CA PHE A 37 4.87 -3.80 8.74
C PHE A 37 4.18 -4.09 10.07
N THR A 38 2.98 -4.70 10.03
CA THR A 38 2.16 -4.87 11.24
C THR A 38 2.81 -5.79 12.27
N LYS A 39 3.51 -6.87 11.85
CA LYS A 39 4.22 -7.76 12.78
C LYS A 39 5.37 -7.06 13.49
N HIS A 40 6.08 -6.16 12.82
CA HIS A 40 7.17 -5.41 13.39
C HIS A 40 6.65 -4.29 14.29
N LEU A 41 5.81 -3.41 13.75
CA LEU A 41 5.33 -2.23 14.45
C LEU A 41 4.41 -2.57 15.64
N SER A 42 3.70 -3.72 15.61
CA SER A 42 2.84 -4.15 16.72
C SER A 42 3.59 -4.53 18.00
N GLN A 43 4.91 -4.62 17.94
CA GLN A 43 5.73 -4.80 19.15
C GLN A 43 5.76 -3.54 20.04
N ARG A 44 5.52 -2.36 19.45
CA ARG A 44 5.59 -1.05 20.12
C ARG A 44 4.27 -0.25 20.02
N PHE A 45 3.47 -0.50 19.01
CA PHE A 45 2.29 0.29 18.64
C PHE A 45 1.05 -0.58 18.44
N GLN A 46 -0.13 0.02 18.37
CA GLN A 46 -1.33 -0.64 17.90
C GLN A 46 -1.41 -0.52 16.38
N THR A 47 -1.26 -1.60 15.65
CA THR A 47 -1.41 -1.62 14.19
C THR A 47 -2.84 -1.99 13.80
N ILE A 48 -3.41 -1.26 12.84
CA ILE A 48 -4.79 -1.40 12.36
C ILE A 48 -4.73 -1.54 10.85
N ALA A 49 -4.97 -2.74 10.34
CA ALA A 49 -4.88 -3.05 8.92
C ALA A 49 -6.26 -3.51 8.40
N PRO A 50 -7.06 -2.60 7.83
CA PRO A 50 -8.35 -2.96 7.24
C PRO A 50 -8.18 -3.67 5.89
N ASP A 51 -9.09 -4.58 5.59
CA ASP A 51 -9.42 -4.89 4.21
C ASP A 51 -10.23 -3.70 3.67
N LEU A 52 -9.72 -2.98 2.69
CA LEU A 52 -10.42 -1.84 2.08
C LEU A 52 -11.73 -2.29 1.40
N ARG A 53 -12.68 -1.37 1.17
CA ARG A 53 -13.94 -1.68 0.47
C ARG A 53 -13.66 -2.38 -0.87
N GLY A 54 -14.30 -3.53 -1.08
CA GLY A 54 -14.14 -4.34 -2.29
C GLY A 54 -12.95 -5.31 -2.25
N TYR A 55 -12.22 -5.38 -1.14
CA TYR A 55 -11.08 -6.29 -0.94
C TYR A 55 -11.33 -7.25 0.23
N GLY A 56 -10.71 -8.41 0.17
CA GLY A 56 -10.72 -9.39 1.26
C GLY A 56 -12.11 -9.70 1.78
N ASN A 57 -12.32 -9.57 3.07
CA ASN A 57 -13.59 -9.77 3.74
C ASN A 57 -14.52 -8.53 3.69
N SER A 58 -14.03 -7.39 3.19
CA SER A 58 -14.83 -6.17 2.95
C SER A 58 -15.39 -6.13 1.53
N ARG A 59 -15.77 -7.28 0.97
CA ARG A 59 -16.26 -7.44 -0.41
C ARG A 59 -17.54 -6.65 -0.64
N THR A 60 -17.67 -6.09 -1.85
CA THR A 60 -18.92 -5.52 -2.36
C THR A 60 -19.02 -5.78 -3.85
N GLN A 61 -20.25 -5.93 -4.35
CA GLN A 61 -20.55 -5.96 -5.78
C GLN A 61 -21.06 -4.61 -6.28
N GLN A 62 -21.40 -3.70 -5.36
CA GLN A 62 -21.84 -2.35 -5.70
C GLN A 62 -20.65 -1.53 -6.20
N ASP A 63 -20.88 -0.73 -7.22
CA ASP A 63 -19.88 0.24 -7.67
C ASP A 63 -19.69 1.34 -6.61
N PHE A 64 -18.47 1.81 -6.51
CA PHE A 64 -18.08 2.86 -5.57
C PHE A 64 -16.93 3.68 -6.16
N SER A 65 -16.62 4.80 -5.57
CA SER A 65 -15.55 5.72 -5.94
C SER A 65 -14.38 5.65 -4.95
N MET A 66 -13.26 6.27 -5.29
CA MET A 66 -12.13 6.42 -4.36
C MET A 66 -12.52 7.18 -3.09
N THR A 67 -13.46 8.14 -3.18
CA THR A 67 -13.96 8.89 -2.02
C THR A 67 -14.69 7.99 -1.01
N ASP A 68 -15.33 6.91 -1.46
CA ASP A 68 -16.01 5.98 -0.57
C ASP A 68 -15.04 5.24 0.36
N HIS A 69 -13.79 5.00 -0.08
CA HIS A 69 -12.76 4.47 0.83
C HIS A 69 -12.47 5.43 1.98
N LEU A 70 -12.43 6.74 1.72
CA LEU A 70 -12.16 7.73 2.76
C LEU A 70 -13.28 7.79 3.79
N ILE A 71 -14.54 7.73 3.33
CA ILE A 71 -15.71 7.66 4.21
C ILE A 71 -15.64 6.42 5.10
N ASP A 72 -15.28 5.26 4.54
CA ASP A 72 -15.16 4.02 5.31
C ASP A 72 -14.03 4.08 6.34
N LEU A 73 -12.88 4.69 5.98
CA LEU A 73 -11.76 4.87 6.89
C LEU A 73 -12.10 5.84 8.02
N GLU A 74 -12.83 6.92 7.75
CA GLU A 74 -13.35 7.85 8.75
C GLU A 74 -14.26 7.12 9.74
N VAL A 75 -15.25 6.37 9.24
CA VAL A 75 -16.15 5.55 10.07
C VAL A 75 -15.40 4.47 10.86
N LEU A 76 -14.33 3.89 10.27
CA LEU A 76 -13.49 2.93 10.97
C LEU A 76 -12.78 3.57 12.16
N LEU A 77 -12.16 4.74 11.97
CA LEU A 77 -11.48 5.46 13.04
C LEU A 77 -12.46 5.85 14.17
N ASP A 78 -13.68 6.31 13.81
CA ASP A 78 -14.72 6.64 14.79
C ASP A 78 -15.16 5.41 15.59
N ARG A 79 -15.42 4.29 14.91
CA ARG A 79 -15.81 3.02 15.55
C ARG A 79 -14.75 2.50 16.53
N LEU A 80 -13.48 2.70 16.20
CA LEU A 80 -12.36 2.28 17.06
C LEU A 80 -11.98 3.34 18.09
N GLN A 81 -12.70 4.48 18.14
CA GLN A 81 -12.43 5.60 19.03
C GLN A 81 -10.98 6.12 18.91
N ILE A 82 -10.49 6.23 17.66
CA ILE A 82 -9.16 6.72 17.36
C ILE A 82 -9.27 8.18 16.93
N ASP A 83 -8.86 9.08 17.80
CA ASP A 83 -8.88 10.51 17.50
C ASP A 83 -7.70 10.91 16.60
N ARG A 84 -6.54 10.25 16.76
CA ARG A 84 -5.33 10.55 16.02
C ARG A 84 -4.51 9.28 15.75
N CYS A 85 -3.91 9.16 14.55
CA CYS A 85 -3.08 8.03 14.17
C CYS A 85 -1.97 8.42 13.19
N LEU A 86 -0.88 7.66 13.21
CA LEU A 86 0.07 7.59 12.09
C LEU A 86 -0.54 6.77 10.97
N VAL A 87 -0.42 7.21 9.71
CA VAL A 87 -0.93 6.45 8.56
C VAL A 87 0.23 5.96 7.71
N LEU A 88 0.32 4.65 7.55
CA LEU A 88 1.27 3.96 6.69
C LEU A 88 0.51 3.40 5.50
N GLY A 89 0.84 3.85 4.29
CA GLY A 89 0.17 3.41 3.07
C GLY A 89 1.12 2.91 2.00
N TRP A 90 0.84 1.71 1.47
CA TRP A 90 1.57 1.13 0.35
C TRP A 90 0.76 1.25 -0.94
N SER A 91 1.37 1.78 -2.02
CA SER A 91 0.77 1.90 -3.35
C SER A 91 -0.59 2.63 -3.30
N LEU A 92 -1.72 2.00 -3.65
CA LEU A 92 -3.07 2.55 -3.46
C LEU A 92 -3.29 3.07 -2.02
N GLY A 93 -2.81 2.31 -1.02
CA GLY A 93 -2.90 2.73 0.38
C GLY A 93 -2.21 4.07 0.66
N GLY A 94 -1.11 4.37 -0.04
CA GLY A 94 -0.44 5.66 0.07
C GLY A 94 -1.24 6.81 -0.58
N ILE A 95 -1.93 6.54 -1.69
CA ILE A 95 -2.89 7.50 -2.28
C ILE A 95 -3.98 7.83 -1.25
N LEU A 96 -4.58 6.79 -0.64
CA LEU A 96 -5.62 6.99 0.38
C LEU A 96 -5.09 7.66 1.64
N ALA A 97 -3.83 7.41 2.03
CA ALA A 97 -3.19 8.07 3.17
C ALA A 97 -3.04 9.59 2.94
N MET A 98 -2.61 10.01 1.75
CA MET A 98 -2.54 11.44 1.39
C MET A 98 -3.93 12.09 1.36
N GLU A 99 -4.92 11.43 0.74
CA GLU A 99 -6.31 11.91 0.71
C GLU A 99 -6.91 12.03 2.13
N LEU A 100 -6.59 11.07 3.01
CA LEU A 100 -7.05 11.10 4.40
C LEU A 100 -6.41 12.27 5.17
N ALA A 101 -5.12 12.54 4.97
CA ALA A 101 -4.43 13.67 5.59
C ALA A 101 -4.97 15.02 5.10
N LEU A 102 -5.33 15.13 3.82
CA LEU A 102 -5.98 16.33 3.27
C LEU A 102 -7.39 16.53 3.82
N ARG A 103 -8.14 15.43 4.04
CA ARG A 103 -9.53 15.46 4.50
C ARG A 103 -9.65 15.63 6.01
N LEU A 104 -8.76 15.01 6.79
CA LEU A 104 -8.81 14.95 8.26
C LEU A 104 -7.43 15.31 8.85
N PRO A 105 -6.90 16.53 8.61
CA PRO A 105 -5.54 16.92 8.99
C PRO A 105 -5.28 16.77 10.50
N GLU A 106 -6.28 17.00 11.35
CA GLU A 106 -6.14 16.88 12.81
C GLU A 106 -6.02 15.40 13.28
N ARG A 107 -6.50 14.46 12.46
CA ARG A 107 -6.49 13.02 12.81
C ARG A 107 -5.26 12.28 12.31
N VAL A 108 -4.52 12.85 11.36
CA VAL A 108 -3.30 12.25 10.80
C VAL A 108 -2.07 12.90 11.41
N SER A 109 -1.38 12.16 12.28
CA SER A 109 -0.20 12.65 12.98
C SER A 109 1.07 12.64 12.13
N GLY A 110 1.13 11.79 11.13
CA GLY A 110 2.25 11.63 10.19
C GLY A 110 1.91 10.67 9.07
N LEU A 111 2.70 10.68 8.01
CA LEU A 111 2.52 9.80 6.84
C LEU A 111 3.79 8.99 6.56
N VAL A 112 3.63 7.68 6.37
CA VAL A 112 4.66 6.80 5.77
C VAL A 112 4.12 6.32 4.43
N LEU A 113 4.65 6.86 3.35
CA LEU A 113 4.20 6.66 1.97
C LEU A 113 5.16 5.73 1.24
N ILE A 114 4.70 4.53 0.86
CA ILE A 114 5.54 3.44 0.37
C ILE A 114 5.14 3.08 -1.06
N ALA A 115 6.06 3.16 -2.02
CA ALA A 115 5.82 2.84 -3.44
C ALA A 115 4.54 3.51 -3.97
N THR A 116 4.38 4.80 -3.73
CA THR A 116 3.16 5.58 -4.04
C THR A 116 3.51 6.98 -4.53
N ALA A 117 2.54 7.66 -5.12
CA ALA A 117 2.73 9.03 -5.57
C ALA A 117 1.40 9.80 -5.64
N ALA A 118 1.47 11.14 -5.44
CA ALA A 118 0.34 12.06 -5.61
C ALA A 118 -0.06 12.23 -7.09
N ARG A 119 0.84 11.88 -8.01
CA ARG A 119 0.61 11.76 -9.45
C ARG A 119 1.27 10.48 -9.95
N PRO A 120 0.62 9.30 -9.77
CA PRO A 120 1.21 8.02 -10.13
C PRO A 120 1.52 7.92 -11.63
N ARG A 121 2.74 7.53 -11.97
CA ARG A 121 3.17 7.25 -13.34
C ARG A 121 3.94 5.94 -13.37
N GLY A 122 3.51 5.03 -14.24
CA GLY A 122 4.20 3.78 -14.52
C GLY A 122 5.05 3.85 -15.80
N SER A 123 6.01 2.96 -15.92
CA SER A 123 6.88 2.82 -17.10
C SER A 123 6.97 1.39 -17.63
N HIS A 124 6.12 0.47 -17.12
CA HIS A 124 6.08 -0.89 -17.66
C HIS A 124 5.32 -0.93 -18.99
N PRO A 125 5.70 -1.81 -19.92
CA PRO A 125 4.95 -2.01 -21.16
C PRO A 125 3.55 -2.56 -20.88
N PRO A 126 2.64 -2.53 -21.87
CA PRO A 126 1.33 -3.16 -21.74
C PRO A 126 1.48 -4.63 -21.33
N ILE A 127 0.64 -5.06 -20.39
CA ILE A 127 0.62 -6.44 -19.89
C ILE A 127 0.12 -7.38 -20.99
N SER A 128 0.94 -8.35 -21.35
CA SER A 128 0.61 -9.36 -22.36
C SER A 128 -0.17 -10.53 -21.76
N TRP A 129 -0.77 -11.37 -22.62
CA TRP A 129 -1.38 -12.62 -22.19
C TRP A 129 -0.34 -13.60 -21.62
N GLU A 130 0.90 -13.58 -22.14
CA GLU A 130 2.02 -14.39 -21.65
C GLU A 130 2.41 -13.99 -20.23
N ASP A 131 2.42 -12.68 -19.92
CA ASP A 131 2.66 -12.19 -18.57
C ASP A 131 1.66 -12.76 -17.57
N ASN A 132 0.38 -12.76 -17.94
CA ASN A 132 -0.68 -13.32 -17.11
C ASN A 132 -0.56 -14.84 -16.95
N PHE A 133 -0.24 -15.57 -18.03
CA PHE A 133 -0.03 -17.01 -18.02
C PHE A 133 1.13 -17.41 -17.09
N TYR A 134 2.31 -16.78 -17.27
CA TYR A 134 3.46 -17.06 -16.40
C TYR A 134 3.21 -16.64 -14.96
N THR A 135 2.47 -15.57 -14.73
CA THR A 135 2.09 -15.15 -13.37
C THR A 135 1.20 -16.19 -12.70
N GLY A 136 0.22 -16.74 -13.42
CA GLY A 136 -0.63 -17.82 -12.93
C GLY A 136 0.19 -19.06 -12.53
N LEU A 137 1.05 -19.55 -13.43
CA LEU A 137 1.93 -20.70 -13.16
C LEU A 137 2.88 -20.43 -11.98
N ALA A 138 3.60 -19.29 -12.01
CA ALA A 138 4.52 -18.93 -10.96
C ALA A 138 3.82 -18.86 -9.59
N SER A 139 2.61 -18.28 -9.54
CA SER A 139 1.84 -18.12 -8.31
C SER A 139 1.36 -19.45 -7.76
N ILE A 140 0.84 -20.34 -8.61
CA ILE A 140 0.38 -21.68 -8.19
C ILE A 140 1.55 -22.49 -7.64
N LEU A 141 2.66 -22.57 -8.38
CA LEU A 141 3.85 -23.30 -7.95
C LEU A 141 4.47 -22.71 -6.68
N ASN A 142 4.50 -21.36 -6.59
CA ASN A 142 4.98 -20.69 -5.40
C ASN A 142 4.07 -20.93 -4.17
N ARG A 143 2.77 -21.12 -4.38
CA ARG A 143 1.84 -21.49 -3.30
C ARG A 143 2.08 -22.93 -2.80
N LEU A 144 2.44 -23.83 -3.68
CA LEU A 144 2.74 -25.24 -3.35
C LEU A 144 4.10 -25.38 -2.66
N GLN A 145 5.12 -24.66 -3.16
CA GLN A 145 6.48 -24.65 -2.62
C GLN A 145 7.01 -23.20 -2.58
N PRO A 146 6.79 -22.47 -1.47
CA PRO A 146 7.17 -21.08 -1.34
C PRO A 146 8.67 -20.84 -1.50
N GLY A 147 9.04 -19.91 -2.40
CA GLY A 147 10.43 -19.57 -2.65
C GLY A 147 11.22 -20.61 -3.45
N TRP A 148 10.54 -21.52 -4.17
CA TRP A 148 11.20 -22.54 -4.98
C TRP A 148 12.02 -21.93 -6.11
N GLN A 149 13.35 -22.07 -6.02
CA GLN A 149 14.30 -21.41 -6.93
C GLN A 149 14.03 -21.77 -8.41
N TRP A 150 13.74 -23.04 -8.71
CA TRP A 150 13.41 -23.44 -10.08
C TRP A 150 12.19 -22.70 -10.64
N ASN A 151 11.15 -22.54 -9.83
CA ASN A 151 9.94 -21.77 -10.23
C ASN A 151 10.28 -20.30 -10.46
N ILE A 152 11.11 -19.71 -9.59
CA ILE A 152 11.55 -18.30 -9.72
C ILE A 152 12.27 -18.10 -11.06
N GLU A 153 13.24 -18.97 -11.38
CA GLU A 153 14.04 -18.87 -12.60
C GLU A 153 13.24 -19.18 -13.87
N THR A 154 12.33 -20.15 -13.81
CA THR A 154 11.60 -20.62 -15.00
C THR A 154 10.40 -19.76 -15.33
N PHE A 155 9.59 -19.41 -14.35
CA PHE A 155 8.32 -18.70 -14.53
C PHE A 155 8.29 -17.33 -13.86
N GLY A 156 8.83 -17.20 -12.66
CA GLY A 156 8.78 -15.96 -11.87
C GLY A 156 9.37 -14.76 -12.60
N LYS A 157 10.58 -14.89 -13.11
CA LYS A 157 11.29 -13.84 -13.87
C LYS A 157 10.67 -13.53 -15.25
N ARG A 158 9.75 -14.36 -15.74
CA ARG A 158 8.99 -14.15 -16.99
C ARG A 158 7.59 -13.61 -16.76
N SER A 159 7.13 -13.62 -15.51
CA SER A 159 5.80 -13.20 -15.10
C SER A 159 5.73 -11.68 -14.87
N LEU A 160 4.56 -11.17 -14.52
CA LEU A 160 4.37 -9.78 -14.06
C LEU A 160 5.28 -9.41 -12.89
N TYR A 161 5.77 -10.41 -12.13
CA TYR A 161 6.71 -10.17 -11.03
C TYR A 161 7.99 -9.45 -11.47
N ARG A 162 8.43 -9.60 -12.75
CA ARG A 162 9.58 -8.86 -13.29
C ARG A 162 9.42 -7.33 -13.29
N TYR A 163 8.18 -6.84 -13.19
CA TYR A 163 7.89 -5.41 -13.09
C TYR A 163 7.70 -4.92 -11.64
N LEU A 164 7.49 -5.88 -10.74
CA LEU A 164 7.17 -5.62 -9.34
C LEU A 164 8.34 -5.93 -8.39
N ILE A 165 9.25 -6.82 -8.82
CA ILE A 165 10.38 -7.32 -8.04
C ILE A 165 11.65 -7.16 -8.88
N GLN A 166 12.67 -6.58 -8.32
CA GLN A 166 14.02 -6.51 -8.92
C GLN A 166 14.90 -7.65 -8.38
N GLN A 167 14.88 -7.85 -7.08
CA GLN A 167 15.63 -8.92 -6.43
C GLN A 167 14.74 -10.17 -6.27
N HIS A 168 14.79 -11.05 -7.26
CA HIS A 168 14.00 -12.29 -7.27
C HIS A 168 14.57 -13.33 -6.26
N THR A 169 14.46 -13.03 -4.96
CA THR A 169 14.95 -13.89 -3.88
C THR A 169 13.89 -14.89 -3.42
N PRO A 170 14.28 -16.06 -2.87
CA PRO A 170 13.35 -16.98 -2.23
C PRO A 170 12.50 -16.30 -1.15
N THR A 171 13.08 -15.39 -0.37
CA THR A 171 12.40 -14.64 0.69
C THR A 171 11.25 -13.80 0.14
N ALA A 172 11.48 -13.00 -0.91
CA ALA A 172 10.42 -12.22 -1.56
C ALA A 172 9.29 -13.12 -2.06
N TYR A 173 9.62 -14.27 -2.66
CA TYR A 173 8.63 -15.23 -3.14
C TYR A 173 7.88 -15.97 -2.02
N GLN A 174 8.50 -16.20 -0.88
CA GLN A 174 7.81 -16.72 0.31
C GLN A 174 6.72 -15.76 0.80
N TYR A 175 7.01 -14.47 0.85
CA TYR A 175 5.99 -13.45 1.14
C TYR A 175 4.84 -13.48 0.11
N LEU A 176 5.16 -13.51 -1.18
CA LEU A 176 4.16 -13.57 -2.24
C LEU A 176 3.28 -14.83 -2.19
N ALA A 177 3.85 -15.96 -1.79
CA ALA A 177 3.13 -17.23 -1.69
C ALA A 177 1.95 -17.16 -0.71
N LEU A 178 2.10 -16.40 0.37
CA LEU A 178 1.07 -16.26 1.40
C LEU A 178 -0.07 -15.34 0.99
N GLU A 179 0.23 -14.27 0.24
CA GLU A 179 -0.69 -13.17 0.08
C GLU A 179 -1.11 -12.89 -1.38
N ALA A 180 -0.19 -12.99 -2.36
CA ALA A 180 -0.43 -12.48 -3.71
C ALA A 180 -1.66 -13.10 -4.42
N MET A 181 -1.76 -14.44 -4.43
CA MET A 181 -2.90 -15.13 -5.05
C MET A 181 -4.20 -14.82 -4.31
N SER A 182 -4.15 -14.84 -2.98
CA SER A 182 -5.30 -14.55 -2.12
C SER A 182 -5.81 -13.13 -2.34
N ALA A 183 -4.89 -12.15 -2.39
CA ALA A 183 -5.20 -10.76 -2.66
C ALA A 183 -5.87 -10.58 -4.03
N TYR A 184 -5.31 -11.20 -5.08
CA TYR A 184 -5.89 -11.15 -6.42
C TYR A 184 -7.30 -11.74 -6.48
N LEU A 185 -7.51 -12.95 -5.95
CA LEU A 185 -8.79 -13.66 -5.97
C LEU A 185 -9.86 -13.00 -5.07
N GLN A 186 -9.44 -12.23 -4.08
CA GLN A 186 -10.32 -11.53 -3.15
C GLN A 186 -10.50 -10.05 -3.45
N THR A 187 -10.02 -9.58 -4.58
CA THR A 187 -10.27 -8.21 -5.09
C THR A 187 -11.50 -8.22 -5.98
N SER A 188 -12.49 -7.37 -5.67
CA SER A 188 -13.71 -7.27 -6.48
C SER A 188 -13.47 -6.49 -7.77
N ALA A 189 -14.25 -6.78 -8.81
CA ALA A 189 -14.23 -5.99 -10.04
C ALA A 189 -14.61 -4.52 -9.79
N ALA A 190 -15.45 -4.24 -8.80
CA ALA A 190 -15.81 -2.87 -8.40
C ALA A 190 -14.59 -2.10 -7.85
N ALA A 191 -13.74 -2.75 -7.03
CA ALA A 191 -12.51 -2.14 -6.54
C ALA A 191 -11.53 -1.79 -7.66
N THR A 192 -11.35 -2.71 -8.60
CA THR A 192 -10.52 -2.48 -9.79
C THR A 192 -11.08 -1.34 -10.65
N ARG A 193 -12.40 -1.27 -10.85
CA ARG A 193 -13.03 -0.16 -11.60
C ARG A 193 -12.87 1.17 -10.88
N ALA A 194 -13.06 1.24 -9.56
CA ALA A 194 -12.92 2.47 -8.79
C ALA A 194 -11.52 3.08 -8.95
N LEU A 195 -10.47 2.27 -8.78
CA LEU A 195 -9.10 2.70 -8.97
C LEU A 195 -8.82 3.12 -10.42
N ASN A 196 -9.14 2.26 -11.40
CA ASN A 196 -8.86 2.54 -12.80
C ASN A 196 -9.60 3.79 -13.30
N THR A 197 -10.83 4.05 -12.83
CA THR A 197 -11.58 5.26 -13.17
C THR A 197 -10.89 6.51 -12.64
N ALA A 198 -10.39 6.48 -11.39
CA ALA A 198 -9.66 7.61 -10.82
C ALA A 198 -8.35 7.89 -11.56
N LEU A 199 -7.57 6.83 -11.87
CA LEU A 199 -6.33 6.97 -12.62
C LEU A 199 -6.56 7.45 -14.06
N ALA A 200 -7.57 6.91 -14.75
CA ALA A 200 -7.94 7.31 -16.11
C ALA A 200 -8.47 8.76 -16.17
N ALA A 201 -9.10 9.24 -15.09
CA ALA A 201 -9.51 10.63 -14.95
C ALA A 201 -8.32 11.58 -14.68
N GLY A 202 -7.09 11.06 -14.61
CA GLY A 202 -5.88 11.83 -14.40
C GLY A 202 -5.67 12.24 -12.95
N TYR A 203 -5.81 11.28 -11.99
CA TYR A 203 -5.55 11.55 -10.58
C TYR A 203 -4.23 12.30 -10.38
N ASN A 204 -4.30 13.47 -9.75
CA ASN A 204 -3.15 14.32 -9.46
C ASN A 204 -3.46 15.23 -8.26
N ARG A 205 -2.68 15.11 -7.19
CA ARG A 205 -2.79 15.89 -5.95
C ARG A 205 -1.56 16.74 -5.66
N LEU A 206 -0.62 16.86 -6.59
CA LEU A 206 0.63 17.60 -6.34
C LEU A 206 0.38 19.02 -5.82
N ALA A 207 -0.59 19.75 -6.38
CA ALA A 207 -0.90 21.11 -5.97
C ALA A 207 -1.48 21.19 -4.53
N ASP A 208 -2.10 20.10 -4.06
CA ASP A 208 -2.75 20.08 -2.74
C ASP A 208 -1.78 19.65 -1.62
N LEU A 209 -0.62 19.05 -1.94
CA LEU A 209 0.29 18.46 -0.95
C LEU A 209 0.84 19.48 0.05
N THR A 210 0.94 20.75 -0.32
CA THR A 210 1.34 21.83 0.60
C THR A 210 0.36 22.06 1.75
N GLN A 211 -0.87 21.52 1.66
CA GLN A 211 -1.86 21.55 2.74
C GLN A 211 -1.58 20.47 3.81
N ILE A 212 -0.77 19.45 3.50
CA ILE A 212 -0.36 18.42 4.47
C ILE A 212 0.73 19.01 5.36
N GLN A 213 0.43 19.16 6.64
CA GLN A 213 1.31 19.80 7.63
C GLN A 213 2.02 18.80 8.54
N CYS A 214 1.59 17.53 8.56
CA CYS A 214 2.25 16.52 9.38
C CYS A 214 3.56 16.03 8.74
N PRO A 215 4.54 15.57 9.54
CA PRO A 215 5.76 14.95 9.02
C PRO A 215 5.48 13.77 8.10
N CYS A 216 6.26 13.65 7.04
CA CYS A 216 6.10 12.61 6.03
C CYS A 216 7.41 11.85 5.78
N LEU A 217 7.31 10.54 5.58
CA LEU A 217 8.38 9.69 5.07
C LEU A 217 7.93 9.09 3.74
N VAL A 218 8.68 9.34 2.67
CA VAL A 218 8.40 8.76 1.34
C VAL A 218 9.49 7.78 0.97
N LEU A 219 9.10 6.53 0.71
CA LEU A 219 9.97 5.40 0.39
C LEU A 219 9.68 4.87 -1.01
N ALA A 220 10.72 4.67 -1.83
CA ALA A 220 10.58 4.16 -3.19
C ALA A 220 11.68 3.16 -3.57
N GLY A 221 11.35 2.24 -4.48
CA GLY A 221 12.33 1.39 -5.16
C GLY A 221 12.83 2.07 -6.43
N GLU A 222 14.16 2.09 -6.65
CA GLU A 222 14.78 2.74 -7.81
C GLU A 222 14.30 2.15 -9.15
N ALA A 223 14.13 0.82 -9.20
CA ALA A 223 13.68 0.09 -10.38
C ALA A 223 12.16 -0.10 -10.46
N ASP A 224 11.38 0.61 -9.64
CA ASP A 224 9.92 0.52 -9.67
C ASP A 224 9.38 1.03 -11.01
N ARG A 225 8.73 0.12 -11.76
CA ARG A 225 8.09 0.42 -13.04
C ARG A 225 6.58 0.60 -12.92
N HIS A 226 6.02 0.25 -11.76
CA HIS A 226 4.59 0.37 -11.52
C HIS A 226 4.22 1.79 -11.07
N ILE A 227 4.96 2.32 -10.07
CA ILE A 227 4.95 3.74 -9.69
C ILE A 227 6.41 4.17 -9.63
N THR A 228 6.87 4.92 -10.62
CA THR A 228 8.28 5.25 -10.78
C THR A 228 8.83 6.00 -9.57
N ALA A 229 10.10 5.74 -9.22
CA ALA A 229 10.79 6.46 -8.16
C ALA A 229 10.75 7.98 -8.37
N GLU A 230 10.75 8.44 -9.65
CA GLU A 230 10.59 9.84 -10.01
C GLU A 230 9.23 10.41 -9.58
N SER A 231 8.13 9.67 -9.79
CA SER A 231 6.79 10.08 -9.34
C SER A 231 6.71 10.19 -7.82
N SER A 232 7.32 9.26 -7.10
CA SER A 232 7.38 9.31 -5.63
C SER A 232 8.27 10.45 -5.15
N ARG A 233 9.40 10.71 -5.82
CA ARG A 233 10.29 11.85 -5.53
C ARG A 233 9.59 13.19 -5.76
N GLU A 234 8.84 13.32 -6.86
CA GLU A 234 8.03 14.50 -7.14
C GLU A 234 7.02 14.75 -6.00
N THR A 235 6.38 13.70 -5.49
CA THR A 235 5.50 13.79 -4.31
C THR A 235 6.26 14.31 -3.09
N ALA A 236 7.43 13.76 -2.78
CA ALA A 236 8.24 14.18 -1.64
C ALA A 236 8.66 15.65 -1.73
N GLN A 237 8.94 16.15 -2.94
CA GLN A 237 9.34 17.54 -3.19
C GLN A 237 8.21 18.56 -2.99
N HIS A 238 6.93 18.12 -3.02
CA HIS A 238 5.77 18.99 -2.82
C HIS A 238 5.22 18.95 -1.38
N LEU A 239 5.68 18.01 -0.55
CA LEU A 239 5.36 17.95 0.88
C LEU A 239 6.24 18.92 1.66
N ASN A 240 5.66 19.62 2.68
CA ASN A 240 6.38 20.66 3.44
C ASN A 240 7.48 20.08 4.35
N ASP A 241 7.16 18.99 5.07
CA ASP A 241 8.07 18.31 5.99
C ASP A 241 8.17 16.84 5.56
N CYS A 242 9.19 16.53 4.75
CA CYS A 242 9.31 15.21 4.12
C CYS A 242 10.74 14.70 4.08
N GLN A 243 10.95 13.53 4.64
CA GLN A 243 12.14 12.72 4.39
C GLN A 243 11.90 11.81 3.19
N TRP A 244 12.84 11.82 2.26
CA TRP A 244 12.86 10.97 1.05
C TRP A 244 13.92 9.90 1.13
N GLN A 245 13.56 8.65 0.85
CA GLN A 245 14.49 7.53 0.73
C GLN A 245 14.18 6.70 -0.51
N CYS A 246 15.20 6.45 -1.34
CA CYS A 246 15.12 5.58 -2.50
C CYS A 246 16.10 4.41 -2.34
N TYR A 247 15.62 3.19 -2.57
CA TYR A 247 16.41 1.97 -2.40
C TYR A 247 16.95 1.50 -3.76
N PRO A 248 18.27 1.44 -3.92
CA PRO A 248 18.87 0.98 -5.16
C PRO A 248 18.55 -0.52 -5.41
N ASN A 249 18.48 -0.90 -6.68
CA ASN A 249 18.27 -2.28 -7.09
C ASN A 249 17.05 -2.95 -6.47
N THR A 250 15.94 -2.20 -6.27
CA THR A 250 14.65 -2.70 -5.78
C THR A 250 13.50 -2.14 -6.59
N ALA A 251 12.36 -2.85 -6.64
CA ALA A 251 11.19 -2.45 -7.41
C ALA A 251 9.96 -2.15 -6.52
N HIS A 252 8.74 -2.28 -7.04
CA HIS A 252 7.49 -1.92 -6.35
C HIS A 252 7.26 -2.68 -5.05
N LEU A 253 7.72 -3.93 -4.98
CA LEU A 253 7.62 -4.78 -3.80
C LEU A 253 8.87 -4.74 -2.92
N PHE A 254 9.65 -3.65 -2.94
CA PHE A 254 10.87 -3.51 -2.14
C PHE A 254 10.68 -3.79 -0.64
N PRO A 255 9.52 -3.55 0.02
CA PRO A 255 9.36 -3.93 1.42
C PRO A 255 9.46 -5.44 1.66
N TRP A 256 9.26 -6.25 0.63
CA TRP A 256 9.41 -7.71 0.68
C TRP A 256 10.75 -8.18 0.10
N GLU A 257 11.44 -7.33 -0.67
CA GLU A 257 12.80 -7.60 -1.17
C GLU A 257 13.86 -7.35 -0.09
N ILE A 258 13.69 -6.24 0.68
CA ILE A 258 14.64 -5.76 1.69
C ILE A 258 13.93 -5.33 2.99
N PRO A 259 13.12 -6.22 3.62
CA PRO A 259 12.25 -5.86 4.73
C PRO A 259 13.01 -5.22 5.91
N ASP A 260 14.16 -5.77 6.30
CA ASP A 260 14.91 -5.31 7.47
C ASP A 260 15.37 -3.86 7.30
N GLN A 261 15.83 -3.48 6.10
CA GLN A 261 16.27 -2.12 5.83
C GLN A 261 15.09 -1.14 5.87
N VAL A 262 13.97 -1.50 5.22
CA VAL A 262 12.76 -0.65 5.19
C VAL A 262 12.21 -0.44 6.59
N LEU A 263 12.12 -1.50 7.40
CA LEU A 263 11.62 -1.42 8.77
C LEU A 263 12.54 -0.59 9.67
N SER A 264 13.87 -0.76 9.53
CA SER A 264 14.85 0.04 10.26
C SER A 264 14.76 1.53 9.93
N ASP A 265 14.53 1.88 8.66
CA ASP A 265 14.37 3.28 8.24
C ASP A 265 13.06 3.89 8.75
N ILE A 266 11.96 3.11 8.80
CA ILE A 266 10.70 3.53 9.42
C ILE A 266 10.88 3.76 10.92
N ASP A 267 11.52 2.83 11.65
CA ASP A 267 11.77 2.98 13.09
C ASP A 267 12.61 4.23 13.37
N ARG A 268 13.71 4.42 12.64
CA ARG A 268 14.56 5.60 12.77
C ARG A 268 13.79 6.89 12.53
N TRP A 269 12.94 6.92 11.50
CA TRP A 269 12.12 8.08 11.21
C TRP A 269 11.12 8.38 12.33
N ILE A 270 10.46 7.37 12.89
CA ILE A 270 9.56 7.52 14.06
C ILE A 270 10.34 8.05 15.27
N GLU A 271 11.55 7.57 15.52
CA GLU A 271 12.40 8.02 16.63
C GLU A 271 12.83 9.49 16.49
N LEU A 272 13.07 9.94 15.26
CA LEU A 272 13.40 11.33 14.95
C LEU A 272 12.18 12.26 15.00
N HIS A 273 10.96 11.71 14.91
CA HIS A 273 9.70 12.45 14.89
C HIS A 273 8.73 11.91 15.96
N PRO A 274 9.07 11.95 17.26
CA PRO A 274 8.24 11.35 18.31
C PRO A 274 6.81 11.89 18.36
N GLN A 275 6.57 13.11 17.89
CA GLN A 275 5.25 13.74 17.78
C GLN A 275 4.27 13.00 16.87
N VAL A 276 4.75 12.13 15.98
CA VAL A 276 3.85 11.36 15.09
C VAL A 276 3.21 10.15 15.78
N VAL A 277 3.69 9.79 16.98
CA VAL A 277 3.21 8.65 17.78
C VAL A 277 2.86 9.04 19.23
N THR A 278 2.52 10.31 19.44
CA THR A 278 2.09 10.87 20.74
C THR A 278 0.72 11.54 20.67
#